data_4e7ea747d3d8b3b8cbb72e613ed348d5
#
_entry.id   4e7ea747d3d8b3b8cbb72e613ed348d5
#
_cell.length_a   1.000
_cell.length_b   1.000
_cell.length_c   1.000
_cell.angle_alpha   90.00
_cell.angle_beta   90.00
_cell.angle_gamma   90.00
#
_symmetry.space_group_name_H-M   'P 1'
#
loop_
_entity.id
_entity.type
_entity.pdbx_description
1 polymer ?
#
loop_
_entity_poly.entity_id
_entity_poly.type
_entity_poly.pdbx_seq_one_letter_code
_entity_poly.pdbx_strand_id
1 'polypeptide(L)'
;MKVLKLIVLVAVLCFCQVAGAQLKILPKSQIDSIANPPLAANAGTMCFDKLLIDGVRMTQQDAPRVFEYVFVNSGSSELVITRLVSTCSCATATYDKRVVKPGERGVIRLTYNAKGRVGTNLQRVFVYTGDNTQPTAVLRLEVTTSS
;
A
#
# COMPACT_ATOMS: atom_id res chain seq x y z
N MET A 1 4.89 -45.55 -8.57
CA MET A 1 3.85 -44.56 -8.91
C MET A 1 3.21 -43.92 -7.66
N LYS A 2 3.98 -43.52 -6.66
CA LYS A 2 3.45 -42.87 -5.46
C LYS A 2 4.23 -41.62 -5.03
N VAL A 3 5.15 -41.13 -5.85
CA VAL A 3 6.01 -39.95 -5.52
C VAL A 3 5.62 -38.71 -6.29
N LEU A 4 4.67 -38.81 -7.23
CA LEU A 4 4.26 -37.67 -8.08
C LEU A 4 3.08 -36.86 -7.51
N LYS A 5 2.54 -37.26 -6.36
CA LYS A 5 1.39 -36.55 -5.74
C LYS A 5 1.77 -35.57 -4.62
N LEU A 6 3.03 -35.47 -4.25
CA LEU A 6 3.43 -34.63 -3.11
C LEU A 6 4.06 -33.29 -3.53
N ILE A 7 4.24 -33.04 -4.82
CA ILE A 7 4.87 -31.77 -5.31
C ILE A 7 3.81 -30.73 -5.68
N VAL A 8 2.53 -31.09 -5.72
CA VAL A 8 1.46 -30.17 -6.12
C VAL A 8 0.89 -29.34 -4.96
N LEU A 9 1.26 -29.63 -3.71
CA LEU A 9 0.60 -29.01 -2.54
C LEU A 9 1.37 -27.85 -1.91
N VAL A 10 2.51 -27.43 -2.44
CA VAL A 10 3.31 -26.34 -1.89
C VAL A 10 3.32 -25.08 -2.77
N ALA A 11 2.66 -25.13 -3.92
CA ALA A 11 2.65 -24.01 -4.88
C ALA A 11 1.43 -23.06 -4.76
N VAL A 12 0.68 -23.11 -3.66
CA VAL A 12 -0.61 -22.36 -3.56
C VAL A 12 -0.58 -21.17 -2.61
N LEU A 13 0.56 -20.65 -2.23
CA LEU A 13 0.57 -19.49 -1.34
C LEU A 13 1.58 -18.45 -1.81
N CYS A 14 1.28 -17.77 -2.82
CA CYS A 14 1.58 -16.35 -3.11
C CYS A 14 1.36 -16.07 -4.60
N PHE A 15 0.17 -16.35 -5.08
CA PHE A 15 -0.26 -15.76 -6.34
C PHE A 15 -0.71 -14.32 -6.03
N CYS A 16 0.24 -13.42 -6.05
CA CYS A 16 -0.06 -12.06 -6.46
C CYS A 16 -0.38 -12.15 -7.96
N GLN A 17 -1.56 -12.67 -8.28
CA GLN A 17 -2.02 -12.72 -9.66
C GLN A 17 -2.21 -11.28 -10.11
N VAL A 18 -1.28 -10.86 -10.96
CA VAL A 18 -1.61 -9.88 -11.98
C VAL A 18 -2.62 -10.59 -12.89
N ALA A 19 -3.89 -10.52 -12.52
CA ALA A 19 -4.96 -10.90 -13.41
C ALA A 19 -4.90 -9.92 -14.58
N GLY A 20 -4.33 -10.37 -15.66
CA GLY A 20 -4.52 -9.78 -16.97
C GLY A 20 -5.99 -9.90 -17.32
N ALA A 21 -6.80 -8.96 -16.92
CA ALA A 21 -8.13 -8.80 -17.45
C ALA A 21 -8.04 -7.95 -18.70
N GLN A 22 -8.24 -8.60 -19.80
CA GLN A 22 -8.63 -7.95 -21.04
C GLN A 22 -9.81 -7.03 -20.78
N LEU A 23 -9.70 -5.83 -21.17
CA LEU A 23 -10.49 -5.21 -22.11
C LEU A 23 -10.88 -3.78 -21.93
N LYS A 24 -10.51 -3.07 -22.96
CA LYS A 24 -11.31 -2.01 -23.58
C LYS A 24 -12.25 -1.23 -22.64
N ILE A 25 -11.73 -0.20 -22.16
CA ILE A 25 -12.23 1.16 -22.24
C ILE A 25 -11.22 2.02 -21.53
N LEU A 26 -10.38 2.65 -22.29
CA LEU A 26 -9.59 3.80 -21.88
C LEU A 26 -10.60 4.90 -21.50
N PRO A 27 -10.30 5.76 -20.54
CA PRO A 27 -9.05 6.48 -20.36
C PRO A 27 -8.61 6.84 -18.94
N LYS A 28 -9.23 6.29 -17.89
CA LYS A 28 -8.82 6.63 -16.52
C LYS A 28 -7.50 6.00 -16.08
N SER A 29 -7.10 4.89 -16.69
CA SER A 29 -5.92 4.14 -16.30
C SER A 29 -4.59 4.73 -16.77
N GLN A 30 -4.57 5.60 -17.75
CA GLN A 30 -3.33 6.25 -18.18
C GLN A 30 -2.88 7.38 -17.26
N ILE A 31 -3.79 7.99 -16.53
CA ILE A 31 -3.45 9.00 -15.52
C ILE A 31 -2.88 8.32 -14.26
N ASP A 32 -3.35 7.11 -13.95
CA ASP A 32 -2.85 6.32 -12.82
C ASP A 32 -1.47 5.72 -13.07
N SER A 33 -1.10 5.45 -14.31
CA SER A 33 0.24 4.94 -14.67
C SER A 33 1.35 5.98 -14.49
N ILE A 34 1.04 7.26 -14.59
CA ILE A 34 1.99 8.35 -14.34
C ILE A 34 2.16 8.57 -12.82
N ALA A 35 1.18 8.19 -12.02
CA ALA A 35 1.19 8.32 -10.56
C ALA A 35 1.75 7.09 -9.83
N ASN A 36 1.98 5.97 -10.54
CA ASN A 36 2.57 4.75 -10.01
C ASN A 36 3.91 4.50 -10.74
N PRO A 37 5.04 4.94 -10.19
CA PRO A 37 6.32 4.48 -10.71
C PRO A 37 6.37 2.95 -10.59
N PRO A 38 6.90 2.23 -11.60
CA PRO A 38 7.03 0.79 -11.54
C PRO A 38 7.89 0.44 -10.31
N LEU A 39 7.44 -0.54 -9.53
CA LEU A 39 8.19 -1.05 -8.39
C LEU A 39 9.60 -1.45 -8.88
N ALA A 40 10.62 -0.84 -8.29
CA ALA A 40 12.00 -1.23 -8.52
C ALA A 40 12.18 -2.69 -8.05
N ALA A 41 12.61 -3.56 -8.96
CA ALA A 41 12.55 -5.01 -8.86
C ALA A 41 13.56 -5.66 -7.90
N ASN A 42 14.25 -4.95 -6.99
CA ASN A 42 15.44 -5.51 -6.30
C ASN A 42 15.60 -5.22 -4.80
N ALA A 43 14.57 -4.81 -4.11
CA ALA A 43 14.60 -4.77 -2.64
C ALA A 43 13.38 -5.52 -2.13
N GLY A 44 13.41 -6.03 -0.89
CA GLY A 44 12.32 -6.79 -0.31
C GLY A 44 10.96 -6.30 -0.82
N THR A 45 10.19 -7.19 -1.43
CA THR A 45 9.00 -6.81 -2.18
C THR A 45 7.83 -6.68 -1.23
N MET A 46 7.27 -5.47 -1.11
CA MET A 46 6.05 -5.26 -0.33
C MET A 46 4.83 -5.64 -1.16
N CYS A 47 4.13 -6.70 -0.76
CA CYS A 47 2.85 -7.07 -1.33
C CYS A 47 1.73 -6.55 -0.42
N PHE A 48 1.00 -5.53 -0.86
CA PHE A 48 -0.10 -4.95 -0.10
C PHE A 48 -1.43 -5.59 -0.44
N ASP A 49 -2.29 -5.78 0.56
CA ASP A 49 -3.68 -6.18 0.36
C ASP A 49 -4.44 -5.11 -0.45
N LYS A 50 -4.14 -3.84 -0.20
CA LYS A 50 -4.67 -2.69 -0.93
C LYS A 50 -3.73 -1.49 -0.84
N LEU A 51 -3.63 -0.71 -1.90
CA LEU A 51 -2.86 0.53 -1.96
C LEU A 51 -3.75 1.78 -1.90
N LEU A 52 -5.04 1.61 -2.13
CA LEU A 52 -6.04 2.68 -2.09
C LEU A 52 -7.13 2.30 -1.08
N ILE A 53 -7.44 3.25 -0.22
CA ILE A 53 -8.67 3.25 0.59
C ILE A 53 -9.48 4.44 0.11
N ASP A 54 -10.68 4.18 -0.41
CA ASP A 54 -11.61 5.16 -0.98
C ASP A 54 -12.97 5.09 -0.32
N GLY A 55 -13.89 5.96 -0.74
CA GLY A 55 -15.27 5.98 -0.23
C GLY A 55 -15.40 6.38 1.23
N VAL A 56 -14.34 6.88 1.85
CA VAL A 56 -14.36 7.31 3.25
C VAL A 56 -15.06 8.66 3.35
N ARG A 57 -16.02 8.74 4.28
CA ARG A 57 -16.72 9.99 4.62
C ARG A 57 -16.44 10.38 6.05
N MET A 58 -16.15 11.66 6.27
CA MET A 58 -15.89 12.26 7.58
C MET A 58 -16.51 13.65 7.64
N THR A 59 -16.69 14.16 8.86
CA THR A 59 -16.99 15.57 9.12
C THR A 59 -15.77 16.25 9.71
N GLN A 60 -15.74 17.59 9.69
CA GLN A 60 -14.64 18.34 10.32
C GLN A 60 -14.57 18.15 11.84
N GLN A 61 -15.68 17.75 12.46
CA GLN A 61 -15.80 17.52 13.90
C GLN A 61 -15.39 16.10 14.30
N ASP A 62 -15.22 15.19 13.34
CA ASP A 62 -14.81 13.83 13.64
C ASP A 62 -13.41 13.79 14.26
N ALA A 63 -13.25 12.92 15.24
CA ALA A 63 -11.92 12.61 15.78
C ALA A 63 -11.02 12.05 14.66
N PRO A 64 -9.70 12.23 14.77
CA PRO A 64 -8.77 11.63 13.82
C PRO A 64 -9.01 10.13 13.69
N ARG A 65 -9.06 9.64 12.43
CA ARG A 65 -9.32 8.23 12.12
C ARG A 65 -8.05 7.55 11.62
N VAL A 66 -7.85 6.30 12.07
CA VAL A 66 -6.72 5.46 11.67
C VAL A 66 -7.15 4.52 10.55
N PHE A 67 -6.34 4.46 9.50
CA PHE A 67 -6.49 3.55 8.37
C PHE A 67 -5.28 2.64 8.30
N GLU A 68 -5.51 1.34 8.13
CA GLU A 68 -4.45 0.35 8.10
C GLU A 68 -4.20 -0.17 6.69
N TYR A 69 -2.93 -0.21 6.31
CA TYR A 69 -2.42 -0.82 5.09
C TYR A 69 -1.56 -2.02 5.49
N VAL A 70 -2.09 -3.19 5.25
CA VAL A 70 -1.43 -4.45 5.57
C VAL A 70 -0.61 -4.90 4.37
N PHE A 71 0.61 -5.35 4.61
CA PHE A 71 1.48 -5.91 3.58
C PHE A 71 2.21 -7.14 4.08
N VAL A 72 2.72 -7.92 3.15
CA VAL A 72 3.62 -9.05 3.39
C VAL A 72 4.94 -8.79 2.67
N ASN A 73 6.06 -9.09 3.31
CA ASN A 73 7.34 -9.13 2.62
C ASN A 73 7.41 -10.42 1.78
N SER A 74 7.16 -10.29 0.49
CA SER A 74 7.24 -11.40 -0.48
C SER A 74 8.63 -11.59 -1.07
N GLY A 75 9.61 -10.78 -0.64
CA GLY A 75 11.01 -10.91 -1.04
C GLY A 75 11.73 -12.04 -0.30
N SER A 76 12.98 -12.27 -0.69
CA SER A 76 13.87 -13.28 -0.08
C SER A 76 14.79 -12.72 1.02
N SER A 77 14.77 -11.39 1.22
CA SER A 77 15.58 -10.71 2.22
C SER A 77 14.74 -9.86 3.16
N GLU A 78 15.31 -9.45 4.28
CA GLU A 78 14.66 -8.55 5.21
C GLU A 78 14.34 -7.21 4.54
N LEU A 79 13.15 -6.72 4.82
CA LEU A 79 12.68 -5.42 4.36
C LEU A 79 12.74 -4.44 5.52
N VAL A 80 13.50 -3.36 5.34
CA VAL A 80 13.66 -2.32 6.35
C VAL A 80 12.95 -1.06 5.90
N ILE A 81 11.91 -0.65 6.61
CA ILE A 81 11.24 0.63 6.37
C ILE A 81 12.13 1.74 6.93
N THR A 82 12.61 2.61 6.06
CA THR A 82 13.52 3.70 6.43
C THR A 82 12.79 5.02 6.64
N ARG A 83 11.75 5.26 5.84
CA ARG A 83 11.03 6.54 5.88
C ARG A 83 9.60 6.40 5.37
N LEU A 84 8.69 7.13 6.02
CA LEU A 84 7.33 7.39 5.55
C LEU A 84 7.18 8.89 5.33
N VAL A 85 6.64 9.30 4.18
CA VAL A 85 6.43 10.71 3.84
C VAL A 85 4.99 10.91 3.42
N SER A 86 4.25 11.69 4.20
CA SER A 86 2.87 12.12 3.88
C SER A 86 2.89 13.42 3.09
N THR A 87 1.94 13.57 2.16
CA THR A 87 1.79 14.82 1.36
C THR A 87 1.09 15.94 2.12
N CYS A 88 0.53 15.67 3.28
CA CYS A 88 -0.20 16.63 4.11
C CYS A 88 0.12 16.44 5.58
N SER A 89 0.23 17.55 6.32
CA SER A 89 0.30 17.52 7.79
C SER A 89 -0.99 17.02 8.46
N CYS A 90 -2.09 16.94 7.70
CA CYS A 90 -3.36 16.36 8.14
C CYS A 90 -3.32 14.82 8.21
N ALA A 91 -2.29 14.20 7.67
CA ALA A 91 -2.12 12.76 7.62
C ALA A 91 -0.75 12.37 8.17
N THR A 92 -0.74 11.57 9.23
CA THR A 92 0.48 11.06 9.85
C THR A 92 0.58 9.57 9.65
N ALA A 93 1.69 9.09 9.10
CA ALA A 93 1.92 7.69 8.86
C ALA A 93 2.90 7.09 9.87
N THR A 94 2.60 5.90 10.35
CA THR A 94 3.44 5.11 11.27
C THR A 94 3.46 3.66 10.82
N TYR A 95 4.42 2.89 11.29
CA TYR A 95 4.51 1.44 11.03
C TYR A 95 4.63 0.67 12.36
N ASP A 96 4.16 -0.57 12.37
CA ASP A 96 4.25 -1.44 13.53
C ASP A 96 5.65 -2.04 13.71
N LYS A 97 6.32 -2.37 12.58
CA LYS A 97 7.65 -2.97 12.55
C LYS A 97 8.54 -2.24 11.55
N ARG A 98 9.73 -1.90 11.98
CA ARG A 98 10.75 -1.32 11.09
C ARG A 98 11.37 -2.34 10.17
N VAL A 99 11.60 -3.55 10.67
CA VAL A 99 12.18 -4.68 9.93
C VAL A 99 11.14 -5.76 9.79
N VAL A 100 10.90 -6.21 8.57
CA VAL A 100 9.94 -7.26 8.23
C VAL A 100 10.68 -8.37 7.50
N LYS A 101 10.71 -9.56 8.09
CA LYS A 101 11.39 -10.73 7.53
C LYS A 101 10.63 -11.29 6.32
N PRO A 102 11.30 -12.07 5.45
CA PRO A 102 10.64 -12.78 4.35
C PRO A 102 9.41 -13.57 4.82
N GLY A 103 8.28 -13.39 4.16
CA GLY A 103 7.01 -14.01 4.51
C GLY A 103 6.27 -13.38 5.71
N GLU A 104 6.89 -12.43 6.40
CA GLU A 104 6.28 -11.77 7.56
C GLU A 104 5.34 -10.65 7.12
N ARG A 105 4.31 -10.43 7.95
CA ARG A 105 3.32 -9.37 7.77
C ARG A 105 3.75 -8.11 8.52
N GLY A 106 3.54 -6.95 7.90
CA GLY A 106 3.67 -5.64 8.51
C GLY A 106 2.42 -4.79 8.29
N VAL A 107 2.27 -3.74 9.08
CA VAL A 107 1.15 -2.80 9.00
C VAL A 107 1.67 -1.37 9.00
N ILE A 108 1.21 -0.58 8.03
CA ILE A 108 1.40 0.87 8.03
C ILE A 108 0.05 1.51 8.41
N ARG A 109 0.07 2.37 9.42
CA ARG A 109 -1.10 3.10 9.90
C ARG A 109 -1.04 4.53 9.44
N LEU A 110 -2.12 4.98 8.82
CA LEU A 110 -2.30 6.37 8.42
C LEU A 110 -3.38 6.99 9.28
N THR A 111 -3.01 7.93 10.14
CA THR A 111 -3.95 8.72 10.93
C THR A 111 -4.31 9.96 10.17
N TYR A 112 -5.57 10.15 9.85
CA TYR A 112 -6.09 11.32 9.12
C TYR A 112 -6.95 12.18 10.04
N ASN A 113 -6.68 13.49 10.02
CA ASN A 113 -7.45 14.51 10.72
C ASN A 113 -8.22 15.37 9.70
N ALA A 114 -9.55 15.33 9.78
CA ALA A 114 -10.43 16.03 8.86
C ALA A 114 -10.63 17.54 9.21
N LYS A 115 -10.13 18.01 10.37
CA LYS A 115 -10.31 19.36 10.85
C LYS A 115 -9.80 20.41 9.84
N GLY A 116 -10.67 21.36 9.50
CA GLY A 116 -10.34 22.42 8.53
C GLY A 116 -10.30 21.94 7.08
N ARG A 117 -10.85 20.77 6.76
CA ARG A 117 -10.93 20.21 5.41
C ARG A 117 -12.37 20.13 4.94
N VAL A 118 -12.62 20.41 3.66
CA VAL A 118 -13.93 20.29 3.00
C VAL A 118 -13.72 19.71 1.62
N GLY A 119 -14.68 18.90 1.16
CA GLY A 119 -14.66 18.27 -0.15
C GLY A 119 -13.83 16.99 -0.19
N THR A 120 -13.57 16.49 -1.39
CA THR A 120 -12.80 15.26 -1.59
C THR A 120 -11.31 15.55 -1.56
N ASN A 121 -10.60 14.88 -0.66
CA ASN A 121 -9.17 15.02 -0.44
C ASN A 121 -8.47 13.69 -0.69
N LEU A 122 -7.46 13.68 -1.55
CA LEU A 122 -6.60 12.53 -1.80
C LEU A 122 -5.28 12.72 -1.06
N GLN A 123 -5.02 11.85 -0.10
CA GLN A 123 -3.76 11.80 0.64
C GLN A 123 -2.85 10.70 0.08
N ARG A 124 -1.56 10.97 0.04
CA ARG A 124 -0.54 10.01 -0.37
C ARG A 124 0.49 9.84 0.73
N VAL A 125 0.92 8.61 0.91
CA VAL A 125 2.05 8.27 1.78
C VAL A 125 3.06 7.51 0.94
N PHE A 126 4.24 8.06 0.84
CA PHE A 126 5.38 7.43 0.17
C PHE A 126 6.13 6.58 1.18
N VAL A 127 6.28 5.31 0.87
CA VAL A 127 7.00 4.32 1.69
C VAL A 127 8.37 4.10 1.09
N TYR A 128 9.42 4.30 1.87
CA TYR A 128 10.80 4.07 1.47
C TYR A 128 11.38 2.89 2.26
N THR A 129 12.09 2.01 1.59
CA THR A 129 12.73 0.85 2.19
C THR A 129 14.21 0.77 1.78
N GLY A 130 15.07 0.29 2.69
CA GLY A 130 16.49 0.21 2.44
C GLY A 130 17.08 1.59 2.10
N ASP A 131 18.06 1.60 1.22
CA ASP A 131 18.75 2.83 0.76
C ASP A 131 18.14 3.42 -0.50
N ASN A 132 16.89 3.04 -0.82
CA ASN A 132 16.22 3.50 -2.03
C ASN A 132 15.92 5.00 -1.99
N THR A 133 16.32 5.70 -3.04
CA THR A 133 15.99 7.11 -3.26
C THR A 133 14.56 7.30 -3.80
N GLN A 134 14.01 6.27 -4.44
CA GLN A 134 12.64 6.23 -4.93
C GLN A 134 11.73 5.51 -3.93
N PRO A 135 10.46 5.92 -3.82
CA PRO A 135 9.53 5.22 -2.94
C PRO A 135 9.30 3.79 -3.44
N THR A 136 9.30 2.85 -2.49
CA THR A 136 9.00 1.44 -2.76
C THR A 136 7.51 1.22 -2.97
N ALA A 137 6.67 2.02 -2.31
CA ALA A 137 5.23 1.99 -2.48
C ALA A 137 4.62 3.39 -2.26
N VAL A 138 3.44 3.61 -2.84
CA VAL A 138 2.62 4.82 -2.62
C VAL A 138 1.25 4.38 -2.15
N LEU A 139 0.95 4.64 -0.88
CA LEU A 139 -0.37 4.41 -0.29
C LEU A 139 -1.26 5.62 -0.54
N ARG A 140 -2.54 5.39 -0.80
CA ARG A 140 -3.52 6.43 -1.12
C ARG A 140 -4.73 6.31 -0.20
N LEU A 141 -5.19 7.45 0.30
CA LEU A 141 -6.43 7.58 1.07
C LEU A 141 -7.27 8.68 0.44
N GLU A 142 -8.47 8.33 -0.02
CA GLU A 142 -9.46 9.29 -0.49
C GLU A 142 -10.53 9.49 0.58
N VAL A 143 -10.68 10.74 1.04
CA VAL A 143 -11.66 11.11 2.06
C VAL A 143 -12.50 12.26 1.56
N THR A 144 -13.82 12.11 1.63
CA THR A 144 -14.77 13.21 1.42
C THR A 144 -15.18 13.76 2.78
N THR A 145 -14.83 15.03 3.02
CA THR A 145 -15.12 15.72 4.28
C THR A 145 -16.23 16.75 4.08
N SER A 146 -17.25 16.70 4.94
CA SER A 146 -18.30 17.72 5.05
C SER A 146 -18.05 18.67 6.22
N SER A 147 -18.65 19.84 6.16
CA SER A 147 -18.67 20.82 7.25
C SER A 147 -19.52 20.36 8.42
#